data_45cafd354be2f1c74de6c9ba6ed0015f
#
_entry.id   45cafd354be2f1c74de6c9ba6ed0015f
#
_cell.length_a   1.000
_cell.length_b   1.000
_cell.length_c   1.000
_cell.angle_alpha   90.00
_cell.angle_beta   90.00
_cell.angle_gamma   90.00
#
_symmetry.space_group_name_H-M   'P 1'
#
loop_
_entity.id
_entity.type
_entity.pdbx_description
1 polymer ?
#
loop_
_entity_poly.entity_id
_entity_poly.type
_entity_poly.pdbx_seq_one_letter_code
_entity_poly.pdbx_strand_id
1 'polypeptide(L)'
;MTTSPLAHLDEQTQELLRTIDATTTLDALVEAEPSLTGKRSILSTLQKSLGSLEPDDRRSAGAQLQEARRVVEAALAARRSVLEKEARALQLENDRLDLGDVVDANVSHPLSLGHPGLIAITQRELEDVFVGMGFTVADGPEVESDWYNFEALNIPPAHPARGMWDTFYVELGDPETVVLRTHTSPTQIHLMEEGVKNNSLPIHSVMPGRCYRRDTPDASHLYSFHQIEGLVVDRGITFGDLAGVIETFTHAYFGPDITSRLRPAYFPFTEPSAEFEVTCTICRGAGCRTCSYTGWIELGGSGMLDPAVLQAVGIDGDEWSGFAFGFGIDRCAQMRHQVSDMRVLIENDARFIEQIS
;
A
#
# COMPACT_ATOMS: atom_id res chain seq x y z
N MET A 1 47.39 -45.42 18.13
CA MET A 1 47.01 -44.00 17.83
C MET A 1 45.67 -44.03 17.14
N THR A 2 44.60 -43.91 17.86
CA THR A 2 43.24 -43.80 17.27
C THR A 2 43.11 -42.43 16.66
N THR A 3 43.17 -42.34 15.34
CA THR A 3 42.86 -41.10 14.59
C THR A 3 41.50 -40.60 15.00
N SER A 4 41.41 -39.32 15.38
CA SER A 4 40.16 -38.68 15.73
C SER A 4 39.14 -38.88 14.59
N PRO A 5 37.88 -39.25 14.86
CA PRO A 5 36.84 -39.42 13.85
C PRO A 5 36.65 -38.17 12.98
N LEU A 6 37.11 -37.01 13.45
CA LEU A 6 37.03 -35.73 12.75
C LEU A 6 38.35 -35.30 12.06
N ALA A 7 39.34 -36.19 11.94
CA ALA A 7 40.65 -35.84 11.36
C ALA A 7 40.55 -35.20 9.94
N HIS A 8 39.47 -35.43 9.22
CA HIS A 8 39.22 -34.91 7.86
C HIS A 8 37.97 -34.05 7.77
N LEU A 9 37.43 -33.55 8.89
CA LEU A 9 36.16 -32.80 8.89
C LEU A 9 36.24 -31.56 7.98
N ASP A 10 37.33 -30.79 8.05
CA ASP A 10 37.51 -29.57 7.24
C ASP A 10 37.59 -29.89 5.74
N GLU A 11 38.32 -30.97 5.39
CA GLU A 11 38.44 -31.42 4.00
C GLU A 11 37.08 -31.87 3.44
N GLN A 12 36.34 -32.65 4.23
CA GLN A 12 35.00 -33.12 3.89
C GLN A 12 33.98 -31.95 3.78
N THR A 13 34.09 -30.97 4.67
CA THR A 13 33.26 -29.78 4.62
C THR A 13 33.53 -28.98 3.35
N GLN A 14 34.81 -28.81 2.99
CA GLN A 14 35.20 -28.12 1.75
C GLN A 14 34.71 -28.86 0.50
N GLU A 15 34.69 -30.19 0.50
CA GLU A 15 34.16 -30.99 -0.60
C GLU A 15 32.64 -30.81 -0.77
N LEU A 16 31.91 -30.78 0.36
CA LEU A 16 30.46 -30.47 0.33
C LEU A 16 30.19 -29.07 -0.23
N LEU A 17 30.97 -28.06 0.18
CA LEU A 17 30.85 -26.68 -0.32
C LEU A 17 31.13 -26.59 -1.82
N ARG A 18 32.19 -27.29 -2.31
CA ARG A 18 32.47 -27.34 -3.75
C ARG A 18 31.33 -27.99 -4.53
N THR A 19 30.72 -29.06 -3.99
CA THR A 19 29.59 -29.73 -4.62
C THR A 19 28.38 -28.81 -4.72
N ILE A 20 28.10 -28.05 -3.66
CA ILE A 20 27.03 -27.04 -3.66
C ILE A 20 27.29 -25.98 -4.72
N ASP A 21 28.51 -25.44 -4.75
CA ASP A 21 28.88 -24.35 -5.68
C ASP A 21 28.87 -24.82 -7.15
N ALA A 22 29.26 -26.05 -7.41
CA ALA A 22 29.24 -26.65 -8.75
C ALA A 22 27.84 -26.98 -9.30
N THR A 23 26.81 -26.93 -8.46
CA THR A 23 25.44 -27.23 -8.89
C THR A 23 24.84 -26.06 -9.70
N THR A 24 24.42 -26.32 -10.92
CA THR A 24 23.99 -25.29 -11.87
C THR A 24 22.50 -25.15 -12.04
N THR A 25 21.69 -26.08 -11.54
CA THR A 25 20.21 -26.04 -11.64
C THR A 25 19.56 -26.31 -10.31
N LEU A 26 18.34 -25.79 -10.12
CA LEU A 26 17.56 -25.99 -8.91
C LEU A 26 17.24 -27.47 -8.69
N ASP A 27 16.87 -28.21 -9.74
CA ASP A 27 16.55 -29.64 -9.67
C ASP A 27 17.77 -30.47 -9.23
N ALA A 28 18.94 -30.18 -9.78
CA ALA A 28 20.18 -30.86 -9.38
C ALA A 28 20.56 -30.56 -7.92
N LEU A 29 20.25 -29.35 -7.43
CA LEU A 29 20.48 -28.99 -6.03
C LEU A 29 19.53 -29.77 -5.11
N VAL A 30 18.27 -29.90 -5.48
CA VAL A 30 17.24 -30.67 -4.74
C VAL A 30 17.61 -32.15 -4.71
N GLU A 31 18.11 -32.74 -5.82
CA GLU A 31 18.59 -34.12 -5.85
C GLU A 31 19.83 -34.35 -4.96
N ALA A 32 20.74 -33.38 -4.92
CA ALA A 32 21.95 -33.46 -4.11
C ALA A 32 21.70 -33.27 -2.59
N GLU A 33 20.67 -32.53 -2.20
CA GLU A 33 20.40 -32.14 -0.80
C GLU A 33 20.38 -33.29 0.19
N PRO A 34 19.77 -34.47 -0.07
CA PRO A 34 19.82 -35.62 0.85
C PRO A 34 21.23 -36.13 1.14
N SER A 35 22.16 -35.96 0.20
CA SER A 35 23.58 -36.38 0.37
C SER A 35 24.41 -35.28 1.05
N LEU A 36 24.02 -34.02 0.94
CA LEU A 36 24.73 -32.87 1.51
C LEU A 36 24.40 -32.68 3.00
N THR A 37 23.13 -32.66 3.36
CA THR A 37 22.67 -32.36 4.73
C THR A 37 21.76 -33.44 5.33
N GLY A 38 21.23 -34.37 4.53
CA GLY A 38 20.30 -35.41 4.93
C GLY A 38 20.94 -36.55 5.77
N LYS A 39 20.12 -37.57 6.07
CA LYS A 39 20.54 -38.75 6.87
C LYS A 39 21.69 -39.53 6.26
N ARG A 40 21.92 -39.40 4.95
CA ARG A 40 23.00 -40.07 4.20
C ARG A 40 24.27 -39.22 4.09
N SER A 41 24.23 -37.98 4.58
CA SER A 41 25.39 -37.09 4.50
C SER A 41 26.54 -37.58 5.36
N ILE A 42 27.75 -37.21 4.95
CA ILE A 42 28.97 -37.50 5.70
C ILE A 42 28.91 -36.91 7.10
N LEU A 43 28.35 -35.70 7.26
CA LEU A 43 28.17 -35.03 8.55
C LEU A 43 27.22 -35.80 9.48
N SER A 44 26.19 -36.44 8.94
CA SER A 44 25.28 -37.30 9.71
C SER A 44 25.95 -38.62 10.12
N THR A 45 26.85 -39.14 9.31
CA THR A 45 27.65 -40.33 9.63
C THR A 45 28.67 -40.04 10.73
N LEU A 46 29.36 -38.88 10.62
CA LEU A 46 30.30 -38.44 11.66
C LEU A 46 29.60 -38.17 12.99
N GLN A 47 28.40 -37.66 12.97
CA GLN A 47 27.61 -37.44 14.19
C GLN A 47 27.34 -38.75 14.95
N LYS A 48 27.10 -39.86 14.24
CA LYS A 48 26.90 -41.19 14.86
C LYS A 48 28.17 -41.71 15.50
N SER A 49 29.34 -41.42 14.93
CA SER A 49 30.63 -41.86 15.47
C SER A 49 31.06 -41.07 16.72
N LEU A 50 30.48 -39.93 17.02
CA LEU A 50 30.77 -39.18 18.25
C LEU A 50 30.37 -39.97 19.53
N GLY A 51 29.45 -40.93 19.41
CA GLY A 51 29.02 -41.75 20.52
C GLY A 51 30.14 -42.58 21.18
N SER A 52 31.21 -42.86 20.44
CA SER A 52 32.38 -43.66 20.91
C SER A 52 33.49 -42.84 21.56
N LEU A 53 33.38 -41.53 21.66
CA LEU A 53 34.36 -40.63 22.25
C LEU A 53 34.14 -40.42 23.76
N GLU A 54 35.22 -40.10 24.47
CA GLU A 54 35.17 -39.65 25.86
C GLU A 54 34.37 -38.33 25.99
N PRO A 55 33.77 -38.02 27.17
CA PRO A 55 32.82 -36.93 27.34
C PRO A 55 33.34 -35.54 26.92
N ASP A 56 34.59 -35.21 27.23
CA ASP A 56 35.18 -33.90 26.92
C ASP A 56 35.53 -33.79 25.42
N ASP A 57 36.10 -34.84 24.83
CA ASP A 57 36.36 -34.89 23.38
C ASP A 57 35.07 -34.87 22.57
N ARG A 58 34.01 -35.53 23.06
CA ARG A 58 32.69 -35.55 22.42
C ARG A 58 32.09 -34.17 22.37
N ARG A 59 32.22 -33.37 23.45
CA ARG A 59 31.70 -32.00 23.49
C ARG A 59 32.41 -31.10 22.46
N SER A 60 33.74 -31.13 22.41
CA SER A 60 34.54 -30.39 21.45
C SER A 60 34.24 -30.78 20.00
N ALA A 61 34.26 -32.10 19.73
CA ALA A 61 33.96 -32.65 18.42
C ALA A 61 32.52 -32.36 17.98
N GLY A 62 31.57 -32.39 18.92
CA GLY A 62 30.18 -31.99 18.66
C GLY A 62 30.02 -30.54 18.21
N ALA A 63 30.74 -29.60 18.87
CA ALA A 63 30.72 -28.20 18.51
C ALA A 63 31.32 -27.95 17.10
N GLN A 64 32.44 -28.60 16.77
CA GLN A 64 33.06 -28.50 15.43
C GLN A 64 32.11 -29.05 14.33
N LEU A 65 31.46 -30.17 14.56
CA LEU A 65 30.53 -30.77 13.61
C LEU A 65 29.29 -29.89 13.42
N GLN A 66 28.80 -29.28 14.49
CA GLN A 66 27.67 -28.39 14.43
C GLN A 66 28.01 -27.11 13.62
N GLU A 67 29.22 -26.57 13.80
CA GLU A 67 29.67 -25.42 13.00
C GLU A 67 29.84 -25.80 11.53
N ALA A 68 30.44 -26.95 11.20
CA ALA A 68 30.52 -27.44 9.83
C ALA A 68 29.14 -27.59 9.19
N ARG A 69 28.17 -28.12 9.93
CA ARG A 69 26.79 -28.27 9.47
C ARG A 69 26.17 -26.88 9.18
N ARG A 70 26.32 -25.92 10.09
CA ARG A 70 25.83 -24.54 9.91
C ARG A 70 26.40 -23.89 8.66
N VAL A 71 27.70 -24.09 8.40
CA VAL A 71 28.35 -23.52 7.19
C VAL A 71 27.80 -24.15 5.92
N VAL A 72 27.62 -25.48 5.90
CA VAL A 72 27.06 -26.21 4.73
C VAL A 72 25.60 -25.82 4.48
N GLU A 73 24.79 -25.74 5.53
CA GLU A 73 23.38 -25.34 5.44
C GLU A 73 23.24 -23.87 4.93
N ALA A 74 24.09 -22.98 5.43
CA ALA A 74 24.12 -21.58 4.96
C ALA A 74 24.53 -21.48 3.48
N ALA A 75 25.53 -22.25 3.04
CA ALA A 75 25.95 -22.29 1.64
C ALA A 75 24.85 -22.86 0.74
N LEU A 76 24.18 -23.93 1.18
CA LEU A 76 23.06 -24.54 0.48
C LEU A 76 21.90 -23.54 0.29
N ALA A 77 21.51 -22.83 1.35
CA ALA A 77 20.47 -21.81 1.30
C ALA A 77 20.84 -20.65 0.37
N ALA A 78 22.09 -20.19 0.42
CA ALA A 78 22.59 -19.13 -0.46
C ALA A 78 22.54 -19.57 -1.93
N ARG A 79 23.03 -20.79 -2.25
CA ARG A 79 23.02 -21.32 -3.62
C ARG A 79 21.60 -21.50 -4.14
N ARG A 80 20.71 -22.03 -3.30
CA ARG A 80 19.27 -22.16 -3.64
C ARG A 80 18.67 -20.83 -4.03
N SER A 81 18.88 -19.78 -3.21
CA SER A 81 18.37 -18.43 -3.52
C SER A 81 18.87 -17.87 -4.85
N VAL A 82 20.14 -18.16 -5.21
CA VAL A 82 20.69 -17.76 -6.52
C VAL A 82 19.99 -18.50 -7.65
N LEU A 83 19.90 -19.84 -7.55
CA LEU A 83 19.30 -20.67 -8.61
C LEU A 83 17.80 -20.41 -8.77
N GLU A 84 17.07 -20.10 -7.69
CA GLU A 84 15.66 -19.70 -7.75
C GLU A 84 15.48 -18.39 -8.50
N LYS A 85 16.36 -17.40 -8.27
CA LYS A 85 16.33 -16.13 -9.00
C LYS A 85 16.65 -16.30 -10.49
N GLU A 86 17.64 -17.14 -10.81
CA GLU A 86 18.01 -17.45 -12.19
C GLU A 86 16.89 -18.20 -12.90
N ALA A 87 16.30 -19.21 -12.28
CA ALA A 87 15.15 -19.95 -12.79
C ALA A 87 13.95 -19.03 -13.04
N ARG A 88 13.68 -18.13 -12.09
CA ARG A 88 12.60 -17.14 -12.22
C ARG A 88 12.85 -16.15 -13.36
N ALA A 89 14.08 -15.68 -13.52
CA ALA A 89 14.45 -14.77 -14.60
C ALA A 89 14.26 -15.44 -15.96
N LEU A 90 14.73 -16.69 -16.11
CA LEU A 90 14.57 -17.48 -17.32
C LEU A 90 13.09 -17.75 -17.63
N GLN A 91 12.28 -18.07 -16.61
CA GLN A 91 10.85 -18.25 -16.79
C GLN A 91 10.18 -16.98 -17.30
N LEU A 92 10.50 -15.82 -16.67
CA LEU A 92 9.94 -14.53 -17.11
C LEU A 92 10.34 -14.16 -18.55
N GLU A 93 11.53 -14.55 -19.00
CA GLU A 93 11.96 -14.33 -20.37
C GLU A 93 11.24 -15.26 -21.35
N ASN A 94 11.04 -16.52 -20.98
CA ASN A 94 10.32 -17.50 -21.80
C ASN A 94 8.80 -17.23 -21.84
N ASP A 95 8.23 -16.67 -20.78
CA ASP A 95 6.81 -16.34 -20.67
C ASP A 95 6.46 -14.97 -21.32
N ARG A 96 7.45 -14.30 -21.94
CA ARG A 96 7.17 -13.07 -22.71
C ARG A 96 6.25 -13.37 -23.87
N LEU A 97 5.09 -12.72 -23.85
CA LEU A 97 4.15 -12.75 -24.98
C LEU A 97 4.42 -11.54 -25.88
N ASP A 98 4.58 -11.77 -27.16
CA ASP A 98 4.53 -10.70 -28.16
C ASP A 98 3.06 -10.37 -28.42
N LEU A 99 2.61 -9.27 -27.83
CA LEU A 99 1.24 -8.80 -28.03
C LEU A 99 1.02 -8.18 -29.40
N GLY A 100 2.09 -7.86 -30.13
CA GLY A 100 2.01 -7.32 -31.49
C GLY A 100 1.31 -8.30 -32.46
N ASP A 101 1.68 -9.57 -32.42
CA ASP A 101 1.07 -10.60 -33.27
C ASP A 101 -0.41 -10.87 -32.95
N VAL A 102 -0.82 -10.63 -31.67
CA VAL A 102 -2.22 -10.81 -31.25
C VAL A 102 -3.09 -9.65 -31.72
N VAL A 103 -2.53 -8.45 -31.77
CA VAL A 103 -3.24 -7.24 -32.22
C VAL A 103 -3.40 -7.24 -33.73
N ASP A 104 -2.38 -7.64 -34.48
CA ASP A 104 -2.43 -7.65 -35.96
C ASP A 104 -3.32 -8.74 -36.54
N ALA A 105 -3.51 -9.87 -35.85
CA ALA A 105 -4.32 -10.98 -36.33
C ALA A 105 -5.83 -10.72 -36.39
N ASN A 106 -6.33 -9.66 -35.76
CA ASN A 106 -7.76 -9.37 -35.63
C ASN A 106 -8.21 -8.00 -36.15
N VAL A 107 -7.39 -7.31 -36.95
CA VAL A 107 -7.69 -5.94 -37.43
C VAL A 107 -8.69 -5.94 -38.62
N SER A 108 -9.66 -6.83 -38.67
CA SER A 108 -10.82 -6.67 -39.56
C SER A 108 -12.06 -6.05 -38.85
N HIS A 109 -11.98 -5.80 -37.56
CA HIS A 109 -12.99 -4.99 -36.87
C HIS A 109 -12.34 -3.69 -36.39
N PRO A 110 -12.99 -2.52 -36.57
CA PRO A 110 -12.54 -1.33 -35.89
C PRO A 110 -12.48 -1.71 -34.42
N LEU A 111 -11.28 -1.59 -33.82
CA LEU A 111 -11.11 -1.75 -32.38
C LEU A 111 -12.16 -0.85 -31.76
N SER A 112 -13.16 -1.42 -31.13
CA SER A 112 -14.02 -0.63 -30.26
C SER A 112 -13.07 -0.07 -29.21
N LEU A 113 -12.85 1.24 -29.26
CA LEU A 113 -12.06 1.92 -28.23
C LEU A 113 -12.68 1.51 -26.91
N GLY A 114 -11.88 0.96 -26.00
CA GLY A 114 -12.37 0.59 -24.68
C GLY A 114 -12.92 1.84 -23.99
N HIS A 115 -13.94 1.65 -23.18
CA HIS A 115 -14.53 2.72 -22.39
C HIS A 115 -13.90 2.73 -20.99
N PRO A 116 -13.46 3.91 -20.49
CA PRO A 116 -12.98 4.01 -19.12
C PRO A 116 -14.12 3.76 -18.12
N GLY A 117 -13.81 3.06 -17.03
CA GLY A 117 -14.77 2.85 -15.95
C GLY A 117 -15.14 4.16 -15.25
N LEU A 118 -16.33 4.22 -14.66
CA LEU A 118 -16.88 5.42 -14.04
C LEU A 118 -15.98 6.03 -12.97
N ILE A 119 -15.30 5.20 -12.16
CA ILE A 119 -14.34 5.70 -11.15
C ILE A 119 -13.20 6.45 -11.80
N ALA A 120 -12.63 5.92 -12.89
CA ALA A 120 -11.53 6.58 -13.60
C ALA A 120 -11.95 7.90 -14.26
N ILE A 121 -13.18 7.98 -14.77
CA ILE A 121 -13.76 9.22 -15.31
C ILE A 121 -13.90 10.22 -14.16
N THR A 122 -14.55 9.83 -13.07
CA THR A 122 -14.79 10.70 -11.92
C THR A 122 -13.50 11.20 -11.29
N GLN A 123 -12.49 10.32 -11.13
CA GLN A 123 -11.18 10.71 -10.62
C GLN A 123 -10.55 11.80 -11.48
N ARG A 124 -10.53 11.62 -12.81
CA ARG A 124 -9.97 12.60 -13.74
C ARG A 124 -10.70 13.94 -13.67
N GLU A 125 -12.03 13.92 -13.59
CA GLU A 125 -12.82 15.15 -13.46
C GLU A 125 -12.51 15.89 -12.15
N LEU A 126 -12.33 15.17 -11.04
CA LEU A 126 -11.94 15.74 -9.76
C LEU A 126 -10.52 16.33 -9.81
N GLU A 127 -9.58 15.59 -10.40
CA GLU A 127 -8.21 16.06 -10.62
C GLU A 127 -8.20 17.36 -11.46
N ASP A 128 -8.96 17.40 -12.56
CA ASP A 128 -9.05 18.58 -13.44
C ASP A 128 -9.59 19.79 -12.69
N VAL A 129 -10.58 19.62 -11.80
CA VAL A 129 -11.10 20.70 -10.96
C VAL A 129 -10.01 21.26 -10.05
N PHE A 130 -9.30 20.40 -9.31
CA PHE A 130 -8.26 20.84 -8.38
C PHE A 130 -7.03 21.41 -9.09
N VAL A 131 -6.62 20.83 -10.22
CA VAL A 131 -5.56 21.41 -11.07
C VAL A 131 -5.95 22.79 -11.56
N GLY A 132 -7.23 22.99 -11.96
CA GLY A 132 -7.76 24.30 -12.31
C GLY A 132 -7.75 25.31 -11.16
N MET A 133 -7.75 24.85 -9.91
CA MET A 133 -7.60 25.67 -8.69
C MET A 133 -6.13 25.89 -8.28
N GLY A 134 -5.16 25.32 -9.02
CA GLY A 134 -3.73 25.48 -8.76
C GLY A 134 -3.09 24.36 -7.92
N PHE A 135 -3.79 23.27 -7.66
CA PHE A 135 -3.22 22.10 -6.98
C PHE A 135 -2.40 21.27 -7.95
N THR A 136 -1.37 20.60 -7.42
CA THR A 136 -0.67 19.50 -8.11
C THR A 136 -1.31 18.18 -7.76
N VAL A 137 -1.17 17.19 -8.64
CA VAL A 137 -1.60 15.81 -8.35
C VAL A 137 -0.38 15.02 -7.91
N ALA A 138 -0.49 14.35 -6.78
CA ALA A 138 0.56 13.49 -6.25
C ALA A 138 0.05 12.06 -6.03
N ASP A 139 0.90 11.09 -6.27
CA ASP A 139 0.63 9.68 -6.09
C ASP A 139 1.46 9.12 -4.92
N GLY A 140 0.99 8.05 -4.32
CA GLY A 140 1.65 7.39 -3.21
C GLY A 140 1.39 5.88 -3.17
N PRO A 141 2.21 5.12 -2.43
CA PRO A 141 2.11 3.67 -2.38
C PRO A 141 0.80 3.20 -1.73
N GLU A 142 0.26 2.09 -2.22
CA GLU A 142 -0.91 1.43 -1.63
C GLU A 142 -0.53 0.56 -0.41
N VAL A 143 0.72 0.07 -0.39
CA VAL A 143 1.29 -0.70 0.73
C VAL A 143 2.16 0.24 1.53
N GLU A 144 1.81 0.45 2.79
CA GLU A 144 2.43 1.45 3.65
C GLU A 144 2.94 0.87 4.96
N SER A 145 3.86 1.55 5.59
CA SER A 145 4.14 1.26 6.99
C SER A 145 3.01 1.77 7.90
N ASP A 146 2.83 1.09 9.01
CA ASP A 146 1.91 1.51 10.07
C ASP A 146 2.18 2.94 10.55
N TRP A 147 3.45 3.35 10.55
CA TRP A 147 3.85 4.70 10.94
C TRP A 147 3.23 5.78 10.03
N TYR A 148 3.33 5.63 8.70
CA TYR A 148 2.75 6.59 7.75
C TYR A 148 1.22 6.56 7.77
N ASN A 149 0.63 5.37 7.96
CA ASN A 149 -0.82 5.23 7.91
C ASN A 149 -1.51 5.70 9.20
N PHE A 150 -0.79 5.71 10.35
CA PHE A 150 -1.38 6.03 11.64
C PHE A 150 -0.53 6.96 12.51
N GLU A 151 0.69 6.60 12.90
CA GLU A 151 1.42 7.32 13.94
C GLU A 151 1.76 8.75 13.54
N ALA A 152 2.27 8.96 12.32
CA ALA A 152 2.57 10.29 11.77
C ALA A 152 1.33 11.17 11.63
N LEU A 153 0.14 10.57 11.61
CA LEU A 153 -1.16 11.23 11.57
C LEU A 153 -1.80 11.40 12.97
N ASN A 154 -0.97 11.41 14.02
CA ASN A 154 -1.41 11.55 15.41
C ASN A 154 -2.36 10.42 15.89
N ILE A 155 -2.20 9.21 15.34
CA ILE A 155 -2.94 7.99 15.73
C ILE A 155 -1.95 6.95 16.29
N PRO A 156 -1.45 7.12 17.52
CA PRO A 156 -0.52 6.18 18.14
C PRO A 156 -1.20 4.81 18.42
N PRO A 157 -0.43 3.74 18.70
CA PRO A 157 -0.98 2.39 18.89
C PRO A 157 -2.11 2.28 19.91
N ALA A 158 -2.08 3.11 20.97
CA ALA A 158 -3.11 3.12 22.03
C ALA A 158 -4.29 4.06 21.74
N HIS A 159 -4.34 4.71 20.59
CA HIS A 159 -5.38 5.68 20.27
C HIS A 159 -6.72 4.98 19.97
N PRO A 160 -7.86 5.41 20.59
CA PRO A 160 -9.15 4.76 20.37
C PRO A 160 -9.61 4.74 18.90
N ALA A 161 -9.28 5.77 18.13
CA ALA A 161 -9.62 5.86 16.71
C ALA A 161 -8.95 4.77 15.86
N ARG A 162 -7.84 4.15 16.31
CA ARG A 162 -7.16 3.07 15.62
C ARG A 162 -8.01 1.79 15.54
N GLY A 163 -8.84 1.53 16.55
CA GLY A 163 -9.77 0.42 16.56
C GLY A 163 -10.99 0.59 15.64
N MET A 164 -11.22 1.78 15.12
CA MET A 164 -12.30 2.06 14.17
C MET A 164 -11.96 1.68 12.72
N TRP A 165 -10.71 1.36 12.45
CA TRP A 165 -10.21 1.07 11.13
C TRP A 165 -10.04 -0.44 10.98
N ASP A 166 -10.89 -1.07 10.18
CA ASP A 166 -10.72 -2.46 9.79
C ASP A 166 -9.58 -2.55 8.77
N THR A 167 -8.35 -2.64 9.28
CA THR A 167 -7.11 -2.58 8.50
C THR A 167 -6.71 -3.95 7.99
N PHE A 168 -6.27 -4.02 6.74
CA PHE A 168 -5.55 -5.17 6.21
C PHE A 168 -4.06 -5.03 6.52
N TYR A 169 -3.56 -5.88 7.41
CA TYR A 169 -2.13 -6.02 7.65
C TYR A 169 -1.53 -7.01 6.67
N VAL A 170 -0.34 -6.71 6.17
CA VAL A 170 0.41 -7.53 5.21
C VAL A 170 1.50 -8.29 5.96
N GLU A 171 1.64 -9.58 5.71
CA GLU A 171 2.71 -10.41 6.28
C GLU A 171 4.06 -10.09 5.61
N LEU A 172 4.61 -8.92 5.94
CA LEU A 172 5.90 -8.43 5.46
C LEU A 172 6.66 -7.75 6.62
N GLY A 173 7.83 -8.28 6.95
CA GLY A 173 8.61 -7.76 8.09
C GLY A 173 8.06 -8.19 9.45
N ASP A 174 8.13 -7.29 10.43
CA ASP A 174 7.57 -7.53 11.76
C ASP A 174 6.03 -7.53 11.73
N PRO A 175 5.37 -8.30 12.57
CA PRO A 175 3.90 -8.35 12.62
C PRO A 175 3.29 -6.95 12.81
N GLU A 176 2.20 -6.69 12.07
CA GLU A 176 1.41 -5.45 12.16
C GLU A 176 2.19 -4.15 11.88
N THR A 177 3.29 -4.23 11.11
CA THR A 177 4.07 -3.04 10.72
C THR A 177 3.81 -2.56 9.30
N VAL A 178 3.19 -3.39 8.46
CA VAL A 178 2.87 -3.08 7.06
C VAL A 178 1.40 -3.28 6.82
N VAL A 179 0.77 -2.30 6.18
CA VAL A 179 -0.67 -2.26 5.94
C VAL A 179 -1.00 -1.98 4.47
N LEU A 180 -2.18 -2.37 4.03
CA LEU A 180 -2.80 -1.71 2.89
C LEU A 180 -3.43 -0.41 3.42
N ARG A 181 -3.08 0.73 2.81
CA ARG A 181 -3.51 2.06 3.31
C ARG A 181 -5.02 2.14 3.43
N THR A 182 -5.49 2.65 4.56
CA THR A 182 -6.92 2.80 4.87
C THR A 182 -7.52 4.13 4.38
N HIS A 183 -6.66 5.05 3.97
CA HIS A 183 -6.93 6.37 3.40
C HIS A 183 -5.71 6.84 2.58
N THR A 184 -5.80 7.94 1.88
CA THR A 184 -4.68 8.49 1.09
C THR A 184 -3.78 9.45 1.90
N SER A 185 -4.07 9.69 3.17
CA SER A 185 -3.29 10.58 4.06
C SER A 185 -1.81 10.21 4.21
N PRO A 186 -1.36 8.94 4.11
CA PRO A 186 0.08 8.63 4.08
C PRO A 186 0.85 9.44 3.04
N THR A 187 0.24 9.68 1.87
CA THR A 187 0.86 10.47 0.80
C THR A 187 1.10 11.93 1.23
N GLN A 188 0.25 12.48 2.13
CA GLN A 188 0.47 13.81 2.70
C GLN A 188 1.77 13.85 3.51
N ILE A 189 2.02 12.82 4.31
CA ILE A 189 3.24 12.72 5.12
C ILE A 189 4.48 12.63 4.22
N HIS A 190 4.45 11.79 3.18
CA HIS A 190 5.53 11.69 2.20
C HIS A 190 5.81 13.04 1.52
N LEU A 191 4.77 13.75 1.08
CA LEU A 191 4.90 15.07 0.45
C LEU A 191 5.52 16.10 1.40
N MET A 192 5.09 16.12 2.65
CA MET A 192 5.61 17.04 3.65
C MET A 192 7.09 16.73 3.99
N GLU A 193 7.46 15.47 4.17
CA GLU A 193 8.86 15.05 4.37
C GLU A 193 9.74 15.44 3.16
N GLU A 194 9.24 15.20 1.95
CA GLU A 194 9.93 15.59 0.73
C GLU A 194 10.06 17.12 0.62
N GLY A 195 9.00 17.84 0.96
CA GLY A 195 8.97 19.31 1.02
C GLY A 195 10.04 19.88 1.94
N VAL A 196 10.18 19.33 3.14
CA VAL A 196 11.23 19.69 4.10
C VAL A 196 12.61 19.33 3.56
N LYS A 197 12.81 18.10 3.10
CA LYS A 197 14.09 17.61 2.59
C LYS A 197 14.63 18.42 1.41
N ASN A 198 13.74 18.79 0.49
CA ASN A 198 14.09 19.49 -0.76
C ASN A 198 13.95 21.02 -0.65
N ASN A 199 13.54 21.52 0.52
CA ASN A 199 13.22 22.95 0.75
C ASN A 199 12.23 23.47 -0.31
N SER A 200 11.16 22.67 -0.58
CA SER A 200 10.16 22.91 -1.63
C SER A 200 8.77 23.22 -1.06
N LEU A 201 8.68 23.78 0.14
CA LEU A 201 7.44 24.38 0.63
C LEU A 201 7.19 25.73 -0.10
N PRO A 202 5.96 26.13 -0.35
CA PRO A 202 4.69 25.53 0.09
C PRO A 202 4.24 24.31 -0.71
N ILE A 203 3.24 23.58 -0.17
CA ILE A 203 2.58 22.41 -0.80
C ILE A 203 1.11 22.72 -1.02
N HIS A 204 0.65 22.57 -2.27
CA HIS A 204 -0.77 22.60 -2.65
C HIS A 204 -1.02 21.38 -3.55
N SER A 205 -1.48 20.28 -2.98
CA SER A 205 -1.57 18.99 -3.71
C SER A 205 -2.86 18.26 -3.41
N VAL A 206 -3.34 17.50 -4.38
CA VAL A 206 -4.37 16.48 -4.19
C VAL A 206 -3.79 15.08 -4.42
N MET A 207 -4.23 14.12 -3.65
CA MET A 207 -3.75 12.76 -3.62
C MET A 207 -4.92 11.80 -3.87
N PRO A 208 -5.27 11.53 -5.12
CA PRO A 208 -6.23 10.49 -5.45
C PRO A 208 -5.60 9.11 -5.27
N GLY A 209 -6.38 8.10 -4.89
CA GLY A 209 -5.85 6.76 -4.82
C GLY A 209 -6.80 5.75 -4.23
N ARG A 210 -6.45 4.49 -4.41
CA ARG A 210 -7.18 3.36 -3.86
C ARG A 210 -6.85 3.17 -2.39
N CYS A 211 -7.89 2.86 -1.60
CA CYS A 211 -7.83 2.58 -0.18
C CYS A 211 -8.49 1.24 0.13
N TYR A 212 -8.18 0.67 1.29
CA TYR A 212 -8.59 -0.68 1.66
C TYR A 212 -9.09 -0.70 3.11
N ARG A 213 -10.26 -1.31 3.33
CA ARG A 213 -10.83 -1.56 4.65
C ARG A 213 -11.48 -2.94 4.68
N ARG A 214 -11.48 -3.58 5.83
CA ARG A 214 -12.08 -4.93 5.99
C ARG A 214 -13.61 -4.90 6.05
N ASP A 215 -14.22 -3.92 5.38
CA ASP A 215 -15.66 -3.82 5.27
C ASP A 215 -16.25 -4.99 4.48
N THR A 216 -17.43 -5.43 4.89
CA THR A 216 -18.21 -6.38 4.11
C THR A 216 -18.85 -5.64 2.95
N PRO A 217 -18.66 -6.09 1.69
CA PRO A 217 -19.25 -5.44 0.52
C PRO A 217 -20.79 -5.40 0.59
N ASP A 218 -21.35 -4.20 0.49
CA ASP A 218 -22.78 -3.95 0.36
C ASP A 218 -23.06 -2.86 -0.69
N ALA A 219 -24.28 -2.33 -0.74
CA ALA A 219 -24.63 -1.27 -1.68
C ALA A 219 -23.92 0.07 -1.44
N SER A 220 -23.30 0.26 -0.27
CA SER A 220 -22.70 1.51 0.20
C SER A 220 -21.24 1.38 0.66
N HIS A 221 -20.73 0.16 0.80
CA HIS A 221 -19.37 -0.14 1.26
C HIS A 221 -18.69 -1.18 0.37
N LEU A 222 -17.40 -0.99 0.14
CA LEU A 222 -16.53 -1.94 -0.55
C LEU A 222 -15.25 -2.11 0.29
N TYR A 223 -14.62 -3.30 0.22
CA TYR A 223 -13.31 -3.54 0.84
C TYR A 223 -12.17 -2.78 0.17
N SER A 224 -12.38 -2.35 -1.07
CA SER A 224 -11.48 -1.51 -1.85
C SER A 224 -12.30 -0.39 -2.48
N PHE A 225 -11.93 0.84 -2.22
CA PHE A 225 -12.61 2.05 -2.72
C PHE A 225 -11.57 3.11 -3.07
N HIS A 226 -12.00 4.20 -3.69
CA HIS A 226 -11.10 5.28 -4.09
C HIS A 226 -11.42 6.55 -3.31
N GLN A 227 -10.36 7.22 -2.90
CA GLN A 227 -10.42 8.47 -2.14
C GLN A 227 -9.55 9.52 -2.82
N ILE A 228 -9.93 10.78 -2.70
CA ILE A 228 -9.08 11.91 -3.01
C ILE A 228 -8.95 12.76 -1.75
N GLU A 229 -7.72 13.08 -1.38
CA GLU A 229 -7.42 14.01 -0.31
C GLU A 229 -6.71 15.22 -0.85
N GLY A 230 -6.89 16.36 -0.20
CA GLY A 230 -6.18 17.59 -0.50
C GLY A 230 -5.34 18.03 0.69
N LEU A 231 -4.15 18.53 0.42
CA LEU A 231 -3.21 19.10 1.37
C LEU A 231 -2.77 20.48 0.94
N VAL A 232 -2.90 21.44 1.83
CA VAL A 232 -2.27 22.74 1.71
C VAL A 232 -1.39 22.99 2.93
N VAL A 233 -0.12 23.32 2.70
CA VAL A 233 0.83 23.78 3.71
C VAL A 233 1.48 25.05 3.19
N ASP A 234 1.18 26.17 3.79
CA ASP A 234 1.74 27.47 3.41
C ASP A 234 1.76 28.40 4.63
N ARG A 235 2.24 29.62 4.45
CA ARG A 235 2.30 30.63 5.51
C ARG A 235 0.93 31.28 5.69
N GLY A 236 0.48 31.32 6.94
CA GLY A 236 -0.73 32.06 7.31
C GLY A 236 -2.04 31.47 6.79
N ILE A 237 -2.06 30.18 6.48
CA ILE A 237 -3.28 29.45 6.08
C ILE A 237 -4.27 29.42 7.24
N THR A 238 -5.53 29.64 6.94
CA THR A 238 -6.63 29.73 7.89
C THR A 238 -7.75 28.73 7.59
N PHE A 239 -8.63 28.52 8.55
CA PHE A 239 -9.87 27.74 8.34
C PHE A 239 -10.80 28.37 7.30
N GLY A 240 -10.71 29.69 7.10
CA GLY A 240 -11.43 30.41 6.04
C GLY A 240 -10.96 30.01 4.65
N ASP A 241 -9.66 29.79 4.47
CA ASP A 241 -9.09 29.32 3.19
C ASP A 241 -9.56 27.90 2.87
N LEU A 242 -9.60 27.00 3.87
CA LEU A 242 -10.19 25.68 3.73
C LEU A 242 -11.67 25.77 3.28
N ALA A 243 -12.47 26.59 3.94
CA ALA A 243 -13.87 26.77 3.58
C ALA A 243 -14.03 27.30 2.13
N GLY A 244 -13.17 28.24 1.72
CA GLY A 244 -13.15 28.79 0.37
C GLY A 244 -12.78 27.75 -0.69
N VAL A 245 -11.80 26.88 -0.40
CA VAL A 245 -11.41 25.77 -1.30
C VAL A 245 -12.56 24.78 -1.46
N ILE A 246 -13.20 24.36 -0.36
CA ILE A 246 -14.33 23.42 -0.39
C ILE A 246 -15.52 24.00 -1.16
N GLU A 247 -15.85 25.25 -0.95
CA GLU A 247 -16.96 25.91 -1.67
C GLU A 247 -16.65 26.05 -3.17
N THR A 248 -15.43 26.46 -3.52
CA THR A 248 -14.99 26.57 -4.92
C THR A 248 -15.04 25.21 -5.61
N PHE A 249 -14.51 24.17 -4.98
CA PHE A 249 -14.62 22.79 -5.45
C PHE A 249 -16.09 22.37 -5.65
N THR A 250 -16.93 22.63 -4.65
CA THR A 250 -18.36 22.25 -4.69
C THR A 250 -19.06 22.86 -5.90
N HIS A 251 -18.86 24.13 -6.15
CA HIS A 251 -19.44 24.84 -7.30
C HIS A 251 -18.88 24.33 -8.63
N ALA A 252 -17.56 24.10 -8.69
CA ALA A 252 -16.92 23.66 -9.93
C ALA A 252 -17.32 22.23 -10.32
N TYR A 253 -17.47 21.34 -9.35
CA TYR A 253 -17.77 19.93 -9.62
C TYR A 253 -19.29 19.64 -9.72
N PHE A 254 -20.09 20.15 -8.78
CA PHE A 254 -21.53 19.85 -8.71
C PHE A 254 -22.42 20.92 -9.36
N GLY A 255 -21.86 22.08 -9.70
CA GLY A 255 -22.56 23.20 -10.29
C GLY A 255 -22.87 24.32 -9.29
N PRO A 256 -23.17 25.53 -9.81
CA PRO A 256 -23.26 26.76 -9.00
C PRO A 256 -24.45 26.78 -8.03
N ASP A 257 -25.44 25.90 -8.23
CA ASP A 257 -26.62 25.81 -7.36
C ASP A 257 -26.39 24.92 -6.12
N ILE A 258 -25.28 24.22 -6.08
CA ILE A 258 -24.91 23.33 -4.96
C ILE A 258 -23.92 24.07 -4.08
N THR A 259 -24.26 24.22 -2.80
CA THR A 259 -23.43 24.90 -1.82
C THR A 259 -22.86 23.89 -0.82
N SER A 260 -21.76 24.26 -0.17
CA SER A 260 -21.16 23.48 0.92
C SER A 260 -21.47 24.09 2.28
N ARG A 261 -21.34 23.27 3.32
CA ARG A 261 -21.27 23.73 4.72
C ARG A 261 -20.31 22.85 5.51
N LEU A 262 -19.70 23.45 6.53
CA LEU A 262 -18.82 22.76 7.47
C LEU A 262 -19.57 22.50 8.77
N ARG A 263 -19.51 21.27 9.25
CA ARG A 263 -20.08 20.84 10.52
C ARG A 263 -18.95 20.42 11.46
N PRO A 264 -18.84 20.95 12.70
CA PRO A 264 -17.79 20.55 13.62
C PRO A 264 -17.74 19.03 13.80
N ALA A 265 -16.53 18.48 13.73
CA ALA A 265 -16.24 17.06 13.88
C ALA A 265 -14.93 16.87 14.64
N TYR A 266 -14.50 15.65 14.82
CA TYR A 266 -13.21 15.31 15.42
C TYR A 266 -12.47 14.31 14.53
N PHE A 267 -11.23 14.68 14.17
CA PHE A 267 -10.25 13.78 13.58
C PHE A 267 -8.91 13.93 14.29
N PRO A 268 -8.15 12.83 14.56
CA PRO A 268 -6.90 12.89 15.32
C PRO A 268 -5.81 13.78 14.68
N PHE A 269 -5.85 13.93 13.36
CA PHE A 269 -4.85 14.60 12.54
C PHE A 269 -5.19 16.04 12.18
N THR A 270 -6.34 16.55 12.65
CA THR A 270 -6.78 17.94 12.40
C THR A 270 -7.38 18.60 13.64
N GLU A 271 -7.11 19.92 13.82
CA GLU A 271 -7.69 20.77 14.87
C GLU A 271 -7.69 22.24 14.43
N PRO A 272 -8.87 22.91 14.26
CA PRO A 272 -10.20 22.35 14.34
C PRO A 272 -10.54 21.42 13.15
N SER A 273 -11.41 20.45 13.43
CA SER A 273 -11.90 19.49 12.43
C SER A 273 -13.34 19.78 12.06
N ALA A 274 -13.70 19.47 10.82
CA ALA A 274 -15.07 19.57 10.33
C ALA A 274 -15.36 18.47 9.30
N GLU A 275 -16.57 17.92 9.35
CA GLU A 275 -17.17 17.27 8.19
C GLU A 275 -17.68 18.31 7.24
N PHE A 276 -17.52 18.12 5.94
CA PHE A 276 -18.16 18.97 4.97
C PHE A 276 -19.30 18.23 4.26
N GLU A 277 -20.40 18.95 4.16
CA GLU A 277 -21.63 18.48 3.55
C GLU A 277 -21.93 19.38 2.35
N VAL A 278 -22.54 18.79 1.32
CA VAL A 278 -23.02 19.52 0.15
C VAL A 278 -24.54 19.43 0.08
N THR A 279 -25.17 20.44 -0.51
CA THR A 279 -26.60 20.42 -0.80
C THR A 279 -26.93 19.16 -1.61
N CYS A 280 -27.94 18.41 -1.21
CA CYS A 280 -28.34 17.18 -1.91
C CYS A 280 -28.59 17.47 -3.40
N THR A 281 -27.82 16.82 -4.26
CA THR A 281 -27.89 17.02 -5.72
C THR A 281 -29.22 16.56 -6.33
N ILE A 282 -29.94 15.64 -5.64
CA ILE A 282 -31.22 15.09 -6.10
C ILE A 282 -32.38 16.02 -5.77
N CYS A 283 -32.51 16.45 -4.53
CA CYS A 283 -33.65 17.27 -4.08
C CYS A 283 -33.32 18.76 -3.97
N ARG A 284 -32.08 19.17 -4.25
CA ARG A 284 -31.60 20.55 -4.17
C ARG A 284 -31.94 21.26 -2.85
N GLY A 285 -31.76 20.51 -1.74
CA GLY A 285 -32.00 21.02 -0.40
C GLY A 285 -33.44 20.84 0.12
N ALA A 286 -34.41 20.40 -0.69
CA ALA A 286 -35.81 20.24 -0.28
C ALA A 286 -36.04 19.07 0.72
N GLY A 287 -35.07 18.16 0.84
CA GLY A 287 -35.18 16.93 1.63
C GLY A 287 -35.79 15.76 0.85
N CYS A 288 -35.08 14.64 0.77
CA CYS A 288 -35.54 13.41 0.12
C CYS A 288 -34.99 12.18 0.86
N ARG A 289 -35.40 11.01 0.44
CA ARG A 289 -34.95 9.73 1.04
C ARG A 289 -33.42 9.59 1.01
N THR A 290 -32.76 10.01 -0.07
CA THR A 290 -31.31 9.91 -0.25
C THR A 290 -30.52 10.74 0.78
N CYS A 291 -30.99 11.92 1.12
CA CYS A 291 -30.38 12.79 2.13
C CYS A 291 -31.05 12.63 3.52
N SER A 292 -31.81 11.55 3.75
CA SER A 292 -32.55 11.32 5.01
C SER A 292 -33.40 12.53 5.42
N TYR A 293 -33.96 13.24 4.42
CA TYR A 293 -34.80 14.43 4.57
C TYR A 293 -34.11 15.67 5.14
N THR A 294 -32.77 15.65 5.29
CA THR A 294 -31.99 16.79 5.79
C THR A 294 -31.74 17.87 4.74
N GLY A 295 -31.81 17.53 3.46
CA GLY A 295 -31.41 18.41 2.36
C GLY A 295 -29.88 18.43 2.11
N TRP A 296 -29.10 17.75 2.94
CA TRP A 296 -27.63 17.75 2.88
C TRP A 296 -27.08 16.33 2.78
N ILE A 297 -25.94 16.18 2.11
CA ILE A 297 -25.21 14.93 2.01
C ILE A 297 -23.79 15.18 2.50
N GLU A 298 -23.38 14.41 3.51
CA GLU A 298 -21.99 14.37 3.95
C GLU A 298 -21.11 13.82 2.83
N LEU A 299 -20.09 14.56 2.45
CA LEU A 299 -19.16 14.17 1.41
C LEU A 299 -17.83 13.66 2.01
N GLY A 300 -17.29 14.37 3.00
CA GLY A 300 -16.02 13.97 3.61
C GLY A 300 -15.62 14.76 4.83
N GLY A 301 -14.40 14.47 5.32
CA GLY A 301 -13.78 15.16 6.44
C GLY A 301 -12.80 16.24 5.99
N SER A 302 -12.58 17.22 6.87
CA SER A 302 -11.62 18.32 6.63
C SER A 302 -11.17 18.94 7.96
N GLY A 303 -10.11 19.72 7.94
CA GLY A 303 -9.67 20.49 9.11
C GLY A 303 -8.30 21.11 8.92
N MET A 304 -7.92 21.95 9.87
CA MET A 304 -6.56 22.46 9.94
C MET A 304 -5.63 21.33 10.41
N LEU A 305 -4.42 21.25 9.86
CA LEU A 305 -3.46 20.24 10.28
C LEU A 305 -3.13 20.38 11.77
N ASP A 306 -3.19 19.26 12.48
CA ASP A 306 -2.78 19.22 13.88
C ASP A 306 -1.27 19.52 13.96
N PRO A 307 -0.82 20.37 14.93
CA PRO A 307 0.59 20.65 15.12
C PRO A 307 1.47 19.40 15.30
N ALA A 308 0.94 18.32 15.87
CA ALA A 308 1.66 17.05 16.02
C ALA A 308 1.99 16.41 14.65
N VAL A 309 1.12 16.58 13.66
CA VAL A 309 1.36 16.07 12.29
C VAL A 309 2.50 16.86 11.62
N LEU A 310 2.49 18.20 11.73
CA LEU A 310 3.57 19.04 11.23
C LEU A 310 4.91 18.72 11.93
N GLN A 311 4.88 18.54 13.24
CA GLN A 311 6.06 18.17 14.02
C GLN A 311 6.61 16.79 13.64
N ALA A 312 5.76 15.81 13.34
CA ALA A 312 6.17 14.46 12.95
C ALA A 312 7.05 14.46 11.69
N VAL A 313 6.85 15.42 10.80
CA VAL A 313 7.61 15.58 9.54
C VAL A 313 8.67 16.70 9.60
N GLY A 314 8.85 17.34 10.77
CA GLY A 314 9.87 18.38 10.96
C GLY A 314 9.49 19.75 10.40
N ILE A 315 8.21 20.03 10.21
CA ILE A 315 7.70 21.36 9.82
C ILE A 315 7.45 22.19 11.09
N ASP A 316 7.95 23.43 11.11
CA ASP A 316 7.72 24.37 12.21
C ASP A 316 6.31 24.96 12.14
N GLY A 317 5.44 24.57 13.06
CA GLY A 317 4.08 25.03 13.14
C GLY A 317 3.88 26.50 13.53
N ASP A 318 4.93 27.18 14.01
CA ASP A 318 4.91 28.63 14.24
C ASP A 318 5.11 29.42 12.94
N GLU A 319 5.75 28.82 11.96
CA GLU A 319 6.03 29.46 10.67
C GLU A 319 5.01 29.01 9.58
N TRP A 320 4.62 27.75 9.61
CA TRP A 320 3.77 27.12 8.62
C TRP A 320 2.45 26.67 9.23
N SER A 321 1.39 26.84 8.49
CA SER A 321 0.07 26.32 8.80
C SER A 321 -0.51 25.59 7.59
N GLY A 322 -1.55 24.80 7.78
CA GLY A 322 -2.12 24.09 6.66
C GLY A 322 -3.48 23.49 6.99
N PHE A 323 -4.12 22.98 5.97
CA PHE A 323 -5.34 22.22 6.10
C PHE A 323 -5.30 20.95 5.22
N ALA A 324 -6.13 20.00 5.59
CA ALA A 324 -6.41 18.84 4.76
C ALA A 324 -7.92 18.61 4.64
N PHE A 325 -8.31 17.97 3.56
CA PHE A 325 -9.66 17.47 3.34
C PHE A 325 -9.61 16.14 2.58
N GLY A 326 -10.65 15.32 2.73
CA GLY A 326 -10.69 14.03 2.01
C GLY A 326 -12.12 13.52 1.84
N PHE A 327 -12.39 12.88 0.69
CA PHE A 327 -13.68 12.30 0.37
C PHE A 327 -13.57 11.14 -0.63
N GLY A 328 -14.61 10.30 -0.67
CA GLY A 328 -14.66 9.14 -1.55
C GLY A 328 -14.97 9.52 -3.01
N ILE A 329 -14.11 9.10 -3.95
CA ILE A 329 -14.34 9.24 -5.40
C ILE A 329 -15.56 8.42 -5.81
N ASP A 330 -15.69 7.19 -5.29
CA ASP A 330 -16.83 6.30 -5.53
C ASP A 330 -18.16 6.96 -5.11
N ARG A 331 -18.15 7.72 -3.99
CA ARG A 331 -19.30 8.47 -3.50
C ARG A 331 -19.67 9.60 -4.47
N CYS A 332 -18.69 10.32 -4.99
CA CYS A 332 -18.90 11.36 -6.00
C CYS A 332 -19.49 10.77 -7.28
N ALA A 333 -18.95 9.62 -7.74
CA ALA A 333 -19.47 8.90 -8.89
C ALA A 333 -20.95 8.50 -8.69
N GLN A 334 -21.29 7.91 -7.53
CA GLN A 334 -22.66 7.56 -7.19
C GLN A 334 -23.61 8.78 -7.22
N MET A 335 -23.20 9.88 -6.59
CA MET A 335 -24.03 11.08 -6.48
C MET A 335 -24.27 11.72 -7.85
N ARG A 336 -23.25 11.82 -8.69
CA ARG A 336 -23.33 12.49 -9.99
C ARG A 336 -24.12 11.65 -11.01
N HIS A 337 -23.90 10.33 -11.01
CA HIS A 337 -24.50 9.42 -11.99
C HIS A 337 -25.69 8.61 -11.44
N GLN A 338 -26.15 8.91 -10.21
CA GLN A 338 -27.31 8.28 -9.56
C GLN A 338 -27.18 6.75 -9.46
N VAL A 339 -25.95 6.25 -9.24
CA VAL A 339 -25.68 4.82 -9.07
C VAL A 339 -26.15 4.39 -7.68
N SER A 340 -27.10 3.49 -7.60
CA SER A 340 -27.72 3.08 -6.33
C SER A 340 -26.94 2.02 -5.55
N ASP A 341 -26.01 1.32 -6.21
CA ASP A 341 -25.27 0.20 -5.65
C ASP A 341 -23.79 0.32 -6.06
N MET A 342 -22.89 0.45 -5.08
CA MET A 342 -21.44 0.61 -5.34
C MET A 342 -20.83 -0.60 -6.02
N ARG A 343 -21.38 -1.79 -5.85
CA ARG A 343 -20.82 -3.03 -6.41
C ARG A 343 -20.72 -2.98 -7.93
N VAL A 344 -21.65 -2.31 -8.60
CA VAL A 344 -21.61 -2.16 -10.08
C VAL A 344 -20.40 -1.39 -10.57
N LEU A 345 -19.79 -0.55 -9.71
CA LEU A 345 -18.58 0.20 -10.05
C LEU A 345 -17.34 -0.69 -10.23
N ILE A 346 -17.34 -1.87 -9.61
CA ILE A 346 -16.21 -2.81 -9.61
C ILE A 346 -16.50 -4.12 -10.37
N GLU A 347 -17.77 -4.39 -10.73
CA GLU A 347 -18.17 -5.60 -11.45
C GLU A 347 -17.68 -5.63 -12.90
N ASN A 348 -17.26 -4.50 -13.45
CA ASN A 348 -16.77 -4.35 -14.82
C ASN A 348 -17.74 -4.88 -15.89
N ASP A 349 -19.05 -4.69 -15.67
CA ASP A 349 -20.09 -5.06 -16.65
C ASP A 349 -20.02 -4.10 -17.85
N ALA A 350 -19.71 -4.65 -19.03
CA ALA A 350 -19.61 -3.87 -20.27
C ALA A 350 -20.86 -3.05 -20.58
N ARG A 351 -22.05 -3.60 -20.28
CA ARG A 351 -23.34 -2.92 -20.49
C ARG A 351 -23.50 -1.68 -19.60
N PHE A 352 -22.95 -1.73 -18.37
CA PHE A 352 -22.94 -0.57 -17.47
C PHE A 352 -21.92 0.47 -17.97
N ILE A 353 -20.74 0.03 -18.36
CA ILE A 353 -19.69 0.92 -18.86
C ILE A 353 -20.12 1.64 -20.13
N GLU A 354 -20.76 0.96 -21.08
CA GLU A 354 -21.28 1.54 -22.31
C GLU A 354 -22.38 2.61 -22.08
N GLN A 355 -23.11 2.56 -20.97
CA GLN A 355 -24.16 3.54 -20.64
C GLN A 355 -23.63 4.87 -20.12
N ILE A 356 -22.40 4.87 -19.59
CA ILE A 356 -21.79 6.03 -18.92
C ILE A 356 -20.63 6.66 -19.72
N SER A 357 -20.31 6.14 -20.90
CA SER A 357 -19.24 6.61 -21.78
C SER A 357 -19.71 7.56 -22.88
#